data_aa36d224a5100c22d199a8ee72a62f4f
#
_entry.id   aa36d224a5100c22d199a8ee72a62f4f
#
_cell.length_a   1.000
_cell.length_b   1.000
_cell.length_c   1.000
_cell.angle_alpha   90.00
_cell.angle_beta   90.00
_cell.angle_gamma   90.00
#
_symmetry.space_group_name_H-M   'P 1'
#
loop_
_entity.id
_entity.type
_entity.pdbx_description
1 polymer ?
#
loop_
_entity_poly.entity_id
_entity_poly.type
_entity_poly.pdbx_seq_one_letter_code
_entity_poly.pdbx_strand_id
1 'polypeptide(L)'
;MQRLPAALILAICLFGILYLQNIILILSIILAVGLLLIKEWLMISDSKIDFKQIIFFVTLIMLPIFFGASFLQLSIGITSIFWFTYSICLILKITPSYISFQNNYLGAFLVMGFLHGLIYLILFSEFIGVNKYFLLFVILFNTILADVGAYLVGSSIGKTPLLQEISPNKTIEGFVGGVGFVLIFLSVIYFYNFIQLDLIMAALLSLPFAFIGDYFESQLKRDKSIKDSGSLIPGHGGIWDRLDSHIAVVPIFMLITNLII
;
A
#
# COMPACT_ATOMS: atom_id res chain seq x y z
N MET A 1 21.32 10.70 -4.64
CA MET A 1 21.31 11.29 -3.28
C MET A 1 20.05 12.11 -2.94
N GLN A 2 19.20 12.51 -3.90
CA GLN A 2 17.98 13.32 -3.62
C GLN A 2 16.77 12.54 -3.09
N ARG A 3 16.78 11.20 -3.12
CA ARG A 3 15.64 10.35 -2.71
C ARG A 3 15.44 10.27 -1.20
N LEU A 4 16.53 10.24 -0.44
CA LEU A 4 16.50 10.13 1.02
C LEU A 4 15.90 11.36 1.72
N PRO A 5 16.29 12.60 1.38
CA PRO A 5 15.68 13.79 1.97
C PRO A 5 14.18 13.93 1.61
N ALA A 6 13.78 13.54 0.39
CA ALA A 6 12.37 13.59 0.01
C ALA A 6 11.52 12.60 0.83
N ALA A 7 12.00 11.37 1.05
CA ALA A 7 11.33 10.39 1.89
C ALA A 7 11.21 10.86 3.35
N LEU A 8 12.24 11.48 3.89
CA LEU A 8 12.20 12.06 5.24
C LEU A 8 11.20 13.21 5.35
N ILE A 9 11.15 14.10 4.37
CA ILE A 9 10.18 15.20 4.35
C ILE A 9 8.75 14.65 4.32
N LEU A 10 8.48 13.67 3.44
CA LEU A 10 7.17 13.03 3.36
C LEU A 10 6.79 12.34 4.67
N ALA A 11 7.71 11.64 5.33
CA ALA A 11 7.47 11.01 6.62
C ALA A 11 7.17 12.04 7.72
N ILE A 12 7.90 13.16 7.76
CA ILE A 12 7.67 14.24 8.71
C ILE A 12 6.31 14.91 8.45
N CYS A 13 5.97 15.17 7.19
CA CYS A 13 4.65 15.73 6.83
C CYS A 13 3.52 14.77 7.22
N LEU A 14 3.66 13.48 6.94
CA LEU A 14 2.70 12.45 7.32
C LEU A 14 2.52 12.43 8.84
N PHE A 15 3.63 12.37 9.59
CA PHE A 15 3.58 12.40 11.05
C PHE A 15 2.90 13.67 11.57
N GLY A 16 3.22 14.85 11.02
CA GLY A 16 2.59 16.12 11.41
C GLY A 16 1.08 16.13 11.17
N ILE A 17 0.63 15.64 9.99
CA ILE A 17 -0.80 15.54 9.66
C ILE A 17 -1.52 14.59 10.63
N LEU A 18 -0.94 13.44 10.92
CA LEU A 18 -1.53 12.45 11.82
C LEU A 18 -1.49 12.90 13.29
N TYR A 19 -0.49 13.69 13.67
CA TYR A 19 -0.39 14.30 15.01
C TYR A 19 -1.52 15.28 15.29
N LEU A 20 -2.03 15.99 14.27
CA LEU A 20 -3.18 16.87 14.41
C LEU A 20 -4.48 16.13 14.78
N GLN A 21 -4.55 14.83 14.57
CA GLN A 21 -5.69 13.94 14.88
C GLN A 21 -7.04 14.46 14.34
N ASN A 22 -7.01 15.24 13.29
CA ASN A 22 -8.22 15.80 12.69
C ASN A 22 -8.80 14.82 11.68
N ILE A 23 -9.91 14.18 12.05
CA ILE A 23 -10.56 13.14 11.27
C ILE A 23 -11.02 13.66 9.89
N ILE A 24 -11.53 14.88 9.82
CA ILE A 24 -12.02 15.47 8.56
C ILE A 24 -10.85 15.70 7.61
N LEU A 25 -9.75 16.23 8.11
CA LEU A 25 -8.54 16.45 7.32
C LEU A 25 -7.99 15.12 6.78
N ILE A 26 -7.90 14.10 7.63
CA ILE A 26 -7.35 12.79 7.24
C ILE A 26 -8.25 12.11 6.20
N LEU A 27 -9.57 12.10 6.40
CA LEU A 27 -10.52 11.55 5.43
C LEU A 27 -10.48 12.31 4.09
N SER A 28 -10.35 13.64 4.13
CA SER A 28 -10.22 14.46 2.92
C SER A 28 -8.96 14.11 2.14
N ILE A 29 -7.83 13.86 2.83
CA ILE A 29 -6.57 13.44 2.21
C ILE A 29 -6.71 12.02 1.62
N ILE A 30 -7.31 11.08 2.36
CA ILE A 30 -7.56 9.71 1.87
C ILE A 30 -8.37 9.73 0.57
N LEU A 31 -9.45 10.52 0.53
CA LEU A 31 -10.28 10.66 -0.67
C LEU A 31 -9.54 11.32 -1.82
N ALA A 32 -8.78 12.38 -1.55
CA ALA A 32 -7.98 13.06 -2.58
C ALA A 32 -6.94 12.12 -3.19
N VAL A 33 -6.23 11.34 -2.36
CA VAL A 33 -5.27 10.32 -2.81
C VAL A 33 -5.96 9.27 -3.67
N GLY A 34 -7.13 8.78 -3.26
CA GLY A 34 -7.92 7.83 -4.04
C GLY A 34 -8.31 8.34 -5.42
N LEU A 35 -8.78 9.60 -5.50
CA LEU A 35 -9.11 10.23 -6.78
C LEU A 35 -7.89 10.37 -7.69
N LEU A 36 -6.74 10.73 -7.12
CA LEU A 36 -5.48 10.85 -7.87
C LEU A 36 -4.99 9.50 -8.37
N LEU A 37 -5.09 8.43 -7.57
CA LEU A 37 -4.76 7.06 -7.97
C LEU A 37 -5.63 6.59 -9.14
N ILE A 38 -6.94 6.79 -9.04
CA ILE A 38 -7.88 6.45 -10.12
C ILE A 38 -7.57 7.24 -11.38
N LYS A 39 -7.35 8.55 -11.26
CA LYS A 39 -6.98 9.40 -12.40
C LYS A 39 -5.72 8.89 -13.09
N GLU A 40 -4.68 8.57 -12.32
CA GLU A 40 -3.42 8.10 -12.85
C GLU A 40 -3.57 6.74 -13.55
N TRP A 41 -4.30 5.79 -12.95
CA TRP A 41 -4.62 4.51 -13.59
C TRP A 41 -5.31 4.70 -14.94
N LEU A 42 -6.33 5.57 -15.00
CA LEU A 42 -7.06 5.85 -16.23
C LEU A 42 -6.17 6.50 -17.31
N MET A 43 -5.23 7.35 -16.90
CA MET A 43 -4.24 7.93 -17.83
C MET A 43 -3.31 6.86 -18.42
N ILE A 44 -2.84 5.91 -17.61
CA ILE A 44 -1.96 4.82 -18.07
C ILE A 44 -2.72 3.83 -18.98
N SER A 45 -4.00 3.61 -18.69
CA SER A 45 -4.83 2.67 -19.48
C SER A 45 -5.18 3.19 -20.87
N ASP A 46 -4.85 4.46 -21.19
CA ASP A 46 -5.26 5.16 -22.42
C ASP A 46 -6.79 5.15 -22.64
N SER A 47 -7.55 4.91 -21.58
CA SER A 47 -8.99 4.90 -21.68
C SER A 47 -9.52 6.32 -21.67
N LYS A 48 -10.39 6.65 -22.65
CA LYS A 48 -11.22 7.86 -22.55
C LYS A 48 -12.05 7.73 -21.28
N ILE A 49 -11.91 8.70 -20.38
CA ILE A 49 -12.69 8.74 -19.14
C ILE A 49 -14.16 8.85 -19.54
N ASP A 50 -14.92 7.75 -19.44
CA ASP A 50 -16.37 7.78 -19.62
C ASP A 50 -17.01 8.26 -18.29
N PHE A 51 -17.98 9.15 -18.43
CA PHE A 51 -18.77 9.68 -17.30
C PHE A 51 -19.38 8.55 -16.44
N LYS A 52 -19.74 7.41 -17.05
CA LYS A 52 -20.23 6.22 -16.36
C LYS A 52 -19.18 5.61 -15.42
N GLN A 53 -17.92 5.58 -15.84
CA GLN A 53 -16.82 5.07 -15.01
C GLN A 53 -16.57 5.97 -13.81
N ILE A 54 -16.63 7.31 -13.99
CA ILE A 54 -16.50 8.26 -12.88
C ILE A 54 -17.62 8.04 -11.86
N ILE A 55 -18.88 7.93 -12.32
CA ILE A 55 -20.01 7.65 -11.44
C ILE A 55 -19.79 6.33 -10.71
N PHE A 56 -19.39 5.28 -11.42
CA PHE A 56 -19.11 3.99 -10.82
C PHE A 56 -18.06 4.07 -9.71
N PHE A 57 -16.93 4.74 -9.94
CA PHE A 57 -15.88 4.90 -8.94
C PHE A 57 -16.31 5.72 -7.73
N VAL A 58 -17.00 6.85 -7.98
CA VAL A 58 -17.55 7.67 -6.90
C VAL A 58 -18.57 6.88 -6.08
N THR A 59 -19.43 6.11 -6.74
CA THR A 59 -20.42 5.25 -6.05
C THR A 59 -19.72 4.23 -5.18
N LEU A 60 -18.71 3.53 -5.67
CA LEU A 60 -17.95 2.54 -4.88
C LEU A 60 -17.33 3.15 -3.64
N ILE A 61 -16.75 4.34 -3.75
CA ILE A 61 -16.15 5.06 -2.61
C ILE A 61 -17.23 5.49 -1.61
N MET A 62 -18.44 5.82 -2.08
CA MET A 62 -19.53 6.30 -1.22
C MET A 62 -20.38 5.17 -0.60
N LEU A 63 -20.30 3.95 -1.10
CA LEU A 63 -21.08 2.81 -0.57
C LEU A 63 -20.92 2.61 0.95
N PRO A 64 -19.75 2.79 1.58
CA PRO A 64 -19.61 2.67 3.04
C PRO A 64 -20.51 3.62 3.84
N ILE A 65 -20.90 4.76 3.29
CA ILE A 65 -21.81 5.70 3.96
C ILE A 65 -23.18 5.04 4.19
N PHE A 66 -23.62 4.17 3.27
CA PHE A 66 -24.91 3.51 3.32
C PHE A 66 -24.86 2.16 4.06
N PHE A 67 -23.78 1.40 3.89
CA PHE A 67 -23.65 0.03 4.38
C PHE A 67 -22.71 -0.12 5.59
N GLY A 68 -22.04 0.95 6.00
CA GLY A 68 -21.22 0.99 7.22
C GLY A 68 -20.01 0.05 7.23
N ALA A 69 -19.61 -0.36 8.43
CA ALA A 69 -18.43 -1.16 8.68
C ALA A 69 -18.43 -2.53 7.96
N SER A 70 -19.58 -3.18 7.85
CA SER A 70 -19.70 -4.51 7.23
C SER A 70 -19.31 -4.51 5.75
N PHE A 71 -19.67 -3.44 5.03
CA PHE A 71 -19.26 -3.30 3.64
C PHE A 71 -17.75 -3.07 3.49
N LEU A 72 -17.16 -2.27 4.38
CA LEU A 72 -15.71 -2.06 4.39
C LEU A 72 -14.97 -3.36 4.66
N GLN A 73 -15.40 -4.16 5.65
CA GLN A 73 -14.81 -5.46 5.96
C GLN A 73 -14.90 -6.44 4.80
N LEU A 74 -16.07 -6.50 4.12
CA LEU A 74 -16.24 -7.33 2.94
C LEU A 74 -15.28 -6.92 1.81
N SER A 75 -15.17 -5.62 1.54
CA SER A 75 -14.25 -5.07 0.53
C SER A 75 -12.79 -5.39 0.86
N ILE A 76 -12.37 -5.21 2.11
CA ILE A 76 -11.04 -5.55 2.61
C ILE A 76 -10.78 -7.04 2.40
N GLY A 77 -11.74 -7.91 2.77
CA GLY A 77 -11.62 -9.35 2.62
C GLY A 77 -11.42 -9.78 1.16
N ILE A 78 -12.27 -9.29 0.25
CA ILE A 78 -12.17 -9.63 -1.18
C ILE A 78 -10.85 -9.13 -1.78
N THR A 79 -10.41 -7.91 -1.45
CA THR A 79 -9.15 -7.36 -1.94
C THR A 79 -7.94 -8.12 -1.37
N SER A 80 -8.04 -8.57 -0.12
CA SER A 80 -7.00 -9.40 0.48
C SER A 80 -6.89 -10.78 -0.20
N ILE A 81 -8.01 -11.40 -0.56
CA ILE A 81 -8.03 -12.64 -1.36
C ILE A 81 -7.31 -12.43 -2.70
N PHE A 82 -7.52 -11.29 -3.37
CA PHE A 82 -6.80 -10.96 -4.58
C PHE A 82 -5.28 -10.93 -4.33
N TRP A 83 -4.80 -10.28 -3.27
CA TRP A 83 -3.38 -10.20 -2.98
C TRP A 83 -2.76 -11.55 -2.64
N PHE A 84 -3.48 -12.41 -1.90
CA PHE A 84 -3.05 -13.80 -1.66
C PHE A 84 -2.99 -14.61 -2.94
N THR A 85 -4.01 -14.54 -3.81
CA THR A 85 -4.00 -15.25 -5.08
C THR A 85 -2.91 -14.75 -6.03
N TYR A 86 -2.68 -13.44 -6.08
CA TYR A 86 -1.59 -12.88 -6.86
C TYR A 86 -0.20 -13.33 -6.33
N SER A 87 -0.01 -13.41 -5.02
CA SER A 87 1.24 -13.92 -4.44
C SER A 87 1.51 -15.38 -4.84
N ILE A 88 0.47 -16.21 -4.88
CA ILE A 88 0.57 -17.60 -5.37
C ILE A 88 0.93 -17.61 -6.87
N CYS A 89 0.28 -16.78 -7.66
CA CYS A 89 0.60 -16.64 -9.09
C CYS A 89 2.06 -16.22 -9.32
N LEU A 90 2.59 -15.29 -8.51
CA LEU A 90 4.01 -14.89 -8.55
C LEU A 90 4.95 -16.07 -8.26
N ILE A 91 4.66 -16.85 -7.22
CA ILE A 91 5.47 -18.03 -6.85
C ILE A 91 5.44 -19.08 -7.97
N LEU A 92 4.28 -19.30 -8.57
CA LEU A 92 4.09 -20.25 -9.68
C LEU A 92 4.54 -19.72 -11.03
N LYS A 93 4.99 -18.45 -11.12
CA LYS A 93 5.36 -17.74 -12.35
C LYS A 93 4.24 -17.70 -13.39
N ILE A 94 3.00 -17.57 -12.94
CA ILE A 94 1.82 -17.45 -13.78
C ILE A 94 1.44 -15.97 -13.86
N THR A 95 1.26 -15.43 -15.08
CA THR A 95 0.76 -14.07 -15.31
C THR A 95 -0.66 -14.11 -15.86
N PRO A 96 -1.69 -13.94 -15.02
CA PRO A 96 -3.07 -13.92 -15.48
C PRO A 96 -3.33 -12.74 -16.44
N SER A 97 -4.03 -13.00 -17.54
CA SER A 97 -4.29 -11.99 -18.59
C SER A 97 -5.17 -10.81 -18.15
N TYR A 98 -5.92 -10.96 -17.05
CA TYR A 98 -6.73 -9.87 -16.49
C TYR A 98 -5.90 -8.86 -15.69
N ILE A 99 -4.65 -9.17 -15.36
CA ILE A 99 -3.73 -8.27 -14.68
C ILE A 99 -3.10 -7.38 -15.76
N SER A 100 -3.73 -6.24 -16.00
CA SER A 100 -3.28 -5.24 -16.96
C SER A 100 -3.79 -3.86 -16.60
N PHE A 101 -3.04 -2.82 -16.89
CA PHE A 101 -3.51 -1.44 -16.80
C PHE A 101 -4.72 -1.15 -17.71
N GLN A 102 -4.94 -1.93 -18.75
CA GLN A 102 -6.13 -1.80 -19.60
C GLN A 102 -7.42 -2.19 -18.87
N ASN A 103 -7.32 -2.92 -17.77
CA ASN A 103 -8.46 -3.29 -16.94
C ASN A 103 -8.75 -2.19 -15.91
N ASN A 104 -9.60 -1.23 -16.26
CA ASN A 104 -9.98 -0.13 -15.37
C ASN A 104 -10.69 -0.59 -14.10
N TYR A 105 -11.43 -1.69 -14.16
CA TYR A 105 -12.10 -2.26 -12.98
C TYR A 105 -11.10 -2.82 -11.97
N LEU A 106 -9.98 -3.37 -12.44
CA LEU A 106 -8.91 -3.86 -11.57
C LEU A 106 -8.30 -2.69 -10.77
N GLY A 107 -7.96 -1.58 -11.45
CA GLY A 107 -7.42 -0.39 -10.78
C GLY A 107 -8.38 0.17 -9.72
N ALA A 108 -9.67 0.30 -10.09
CA ALA A 108 -10.71 0.74 -9.15
C ALA A 108 -10.85 -0.19 -7.95
N PHE A 109 -10.83 -1.50 -8.18
CA PHE A 109 -10.94 -2.53 -7.15
C PHE A 109 -9.77 -2.46 -6.15
N LEU A 110 -8.54 -2.29 -6.63
CA LEU A 110 -7.35 -2.18 -5.78
C LEU A 110 -7.37 -0.89 -4.95
N VAL A 111 -7.68 0.24 -5.60
CA VAL A 111 -7.82 1.53 -4.90
C VAL A 111 -8.93 1.47 -3.87
N MET A 112 -10.07 0.85 -4.19
CA MET A 112 -11.17 0.66 -3.25
C MET A 112 -10.72 -0.10 -2.00
N GLY A 113 -10.06 -1.25 -2.14
CA GLY A 113 -9.57 -2.03 -0.99
C GLY A 113 -8.61 -1.24 -0.10
N PHE A 114 -7.70 -0.49 -0.71
CA PHE A 114 -6.78 0.40 0.00
C PHE A 114 -7.52 1.50 0.78
N LEU A 115 -8.40 2.25 0.11
CA LEU A 115 -9.15 3.33 0.75
C LEU A 115 -10.08 2.81 1.86
N HIS A 116 -10.78 1.72 1.61
CA HIS A 116 -11.67 1.12 2.58
C HIS A 116 -10.91 0.60 3.81
N GLY A 117 -9.70 0.07 3.63
CA GLY A 117 -8.83 -0.28 4.76
C GLY A 117 -8.46 0.93 5.61
N LEU A 118 -8.09 2.05 4.99
CA LEU A 118 -7.76 3.29 5.70
C LEU A 118 -9.00 3.90 6.38
N ILE A 119 -10.15 3.94 5.71
CA ILE A 119 -11.41 4.45 6.25
C ILE A 119 -11.86 3.60 7.43
N TYR A 120 -11.80 2.26 7.29
CA TYR A 120 -12.15 1.35 8.36
C TYR A 120 -11.27 1.58 9.60
N LEU A 121 -9.95 1.69 9.42
CA LEU A 121 -9.02 2.00 10.50
C LEU A 121 -9.40 3.28 11.26
N ILE A 122 -9.74 4.33 10.53
CA ILE A 122 -10.00 5.65 11.13
C ILE A 122 -11.38 5.75 11.77
N LEU A 123 -12.41 5.14 11.16
CA LEU A 123 -13.80 5.32 11.60
C LEU A 123 -14.33 4.22 12.53
N PHE A 124 -13.89 2.98 12.31
CA PHE A 124 -14.53 1.81 12.91
C PHE A 124 -13.60 0.95 13.77
N SER A 125 -12.27 1.14 13.67
CA SER A 125 -11.34 0.36 14.47
C SER A 125 -11.20 0.97 15.87
N GLU A 126 -11.43 0.15 16.89
CA GLU A 126 -11.18 0.48 18.28
C GLU A 126 -10.16 -0.52 18.85
N PHE A 127 -8.91 -0.11 18.94
CA PHE A 127 -7.85 -0.91 19.54
C PHE A 127 -7.60 -0.42 20.96
N ILE A 128 -7.77 -1.31 21.95
CA ILE A 128 -7.62 -0.96 23.38
C ILE A 128 -6.20 -0.43 23.63
N GLY A 129 -6.09 0.81 24.12
CA GLY A 129 -4.82 1.41 24.48
C GLY A 129 -3.92 1.87 23.32
N VAL A 130 -4.37 1.77 22.06
CA VAL A 130 -3.59 2.21 20.89
C VAL A 130 -4.30 3.34 20.15
N ASN A 131 -3.58 4.44 19.93
CA ASN A 131 -4.09 5.54 19.14
C ASN A 131 -4.12 5.16 17.65
N LYS A 132 -5.30 5.19 17.03
CA LYS A 132 -5.52 4.83 15.62
C LYS A 132 -4.71 5.65 14.63
N TYR A 133 -4.44 6.91 14.91
CA TYR A 133 -3.62 7.77 14.07
C TYR A 133 -2.14 7.37 14.13
N PHE A 134 -1.68 6.98 15.33
CA PHE A 134 -0.35 6.42 15.50
C PHE A 134 -0.24 5.06 14.79
N LEU A 135 -1.25 4.21 14.89
CA LEU A 135 -1.28 2.93 14.18
C LEU A 135 -1.25 3.13 12.66
N LEU A 136 -2.01 4.10 12.13
CA LEU A 136 -1.94 4.48 10.71
C LEU A 136 -0.52 4.91 10.33
N PHE A 137 0.13 5.74 11.16
CA PHE A 137 1.53 6.11 10.94
C PHE A 137 2.44 4.88 10.90
N VAL A 138 2.29 3.95 11.84
CA VAL A 138 3.11 2.73 11.91
C VAL A 138 2.95 1.88 10.65
N ILE A 139 1.72 1.66 10.16
CA ILE A 139 1.46 0.86 8.96
C ILE A 139 2.14 1.50 7.73
N LEU A 140 1.93 2.80 7.54
CA LEU A 140 2.51 3.52 6.40
C LEU A 140 4.04 3.63 6.51
N PHE A 141 4.56 3.83 7.72
CA PHE A 141 5.99 3.97 7.93
C PHE A 141 6.75 2.65 7.80
N ASN A 142 6.12 1.52 8.14
CA ASN A 142 6.72 0.19 7.96
C ASN A 142 7.06 -0.11 6.50
N THR A 143 6.20 0.25 5.55
CA THR A 143 6.48 0.06 4.12
C THR A 143 7.64 0.94 3.67
N ILE A 144 7.70 2.20 4.13
CA ILE A 144 8.82 3.11 3.84
C ILE A 144 10.13 2.55 4.41
N LEU A 145 10.11 2.05 5.64
CA LEU A 145 11.29 1.43 6.26
C LEU A 145 11.73 0.16 5.54
N ALA A 146 10.79 -0.67 5.10
CA ALA A 146 11.09 -1.86 4.31
C ALA A 146 11.82 -1.50 3.02
N ASP A 147 11.33 -0.50 2.28
CA ASP A 147 11.93 -0.04 1.03
C ASP A 147 13.32 0.59 1.25
N VAL A 148 13.47 1.44 2.27
CA VAL A 148 14.75 2.05 2.63
C VAL A 148 15.76 0.97 3.05
N GLY A 149 15.37 0.06 3.93
CA GLY A 149 16.22 -1.05 4.38
C GLY A 149 16.61 -1.98 3.23
N ALA A 150 15.65 -2.32 2.37
CA ALA A 150 15.90 -3.14 1.19
C ALA A 150 16.87 -2.46 0.21
N TYR A 151 16.73 -1.16 0.01
CA TYR A 151 17.65 -0.39 -0.84
C TYR A 151 19.06 -0.31 -0.25
N LEU A 152 19.20 0.03 1.04
CA LEU A 152 20.50 0.20 1.69
C LEU A 152 21.28 -1.13 1.73
N VAL A 153 20.62 -2.22 2.14
CA VAL A 153 21.27 -3.53 2.24
C VAL A 153 21.48 -4.12 0.84
N GLY A 154 20.46 -4.07 -0.02
CA GLY A 154 20.52 -4.60 -1.38
C GLY A 154 21.58 -3.94 -2.25
N SER A 155 21.75 -2.61 -2.13
CA SER A 155 22.79 -1.88 -2.87
C SER A 155 24.22 -2.13 -2.34
N SER A 156 24.35 -2.52 -1.07
CA SER A 156 25.67 -2.71 -0.43
C SER A 156 26.18 -4.14 -0.56
N ILE A 157 25.31 -5.14 -0.34
CA ILE A 157 25.71 -6.55 -0.28
C ILE A 157 24.82 -7.48 -1.15
N GLY A 158 23.81 -6.94 -1.85
CA GLY A 158 22.89 -7.71 -2.67
C GLY A 158 23.60 -8.44 -3.81
N LYS A 159 23.37 -9.75 -3.92
CA LYS A 159 23.95 -10.63 -4.95
C LYS A 159 22.90 -11.51 -5.61
N THR A 160 21.89 -11.93 -4.86
CA THR A 160 20.90 -12.91 -5.29
C THR A 160 19.62 -12.22 -5.74
N PRO A 161 19.30 -12.18 -7.06
CA PRO A 161 18.06 -11.55 -7.52
C PRO A 161 16.84 -12.27 -6.95
N LEU A 162 15.82 -11.52 -6.53
CA LEU A 162 14.60 -12.09 -5.98
C LEU A 162 13.66 -12.57 -7.10
N LEU A 163 13.36 -11.68 -8.09
CA LEU A 163 12.57 -11.99 -9.29
C LEU A 163 13.21 -11.27 -10.48
N GLN A 164 14.16 -11.93 -11.12
CA GLN A 164 15.01 -11.34 -12.15
C GLN A 164 14.23 -10.84 -13.39
N GLU A 165 13.13 -11.51 -13.74
CA GLU A 165 12.35 -11.20 -14.93
C GLU A 165 11.56 -9.89 -14.80
N ILE A 166 11.12 -9.53 -13.58
CA ILE A 166 10.26 -8.36 -13.31
C ILE A 166 11.10 -7.19 -12.81
N SER A 167 11.98 -7.43 -11.84
CA SER A 167 12.81 -6.41 -11.22
C SER A 167 14.21 -6.94 -10.90
N PRO A 168 15.17 -6.82 -11.85
CA PRO A 168 16.49 -7.42 -11.71
C PRO A 168 17.34 -6.82 -10.57
N ASN A 169 17.00 -5.62 -10.12
CA ASN A 169 17.75 -4.92 -9.07
C ASN A 169 17.31 -5.26 -7.65
N LYS A 170 16.21 -6.03 -7.49
CA LYS A 170 15.74 -6.46 -6.16
C LYS A 170 16.39 -7.77 -5.78
N THR A 171 16.99 -7.80 -4.59
CA THR A 171 17.77 -8.94 -4.09
C THR A 171 17.17 -9.53 -2.82
N ILE A 172 17.46 -10.81 -2.57
CA ILE A 172 17.06 -11.51 -1.34
C ILE A 172 17.69 -10.83 -0.12
N GLU A 173 18.96 -10.44 -0.20
CA GLU A 173 19.67 -9.74 0.85
C GLU A 173 19.00 -8.39 1.17
N GLY A 174 18.55 -7.69 0.12
CA GLY A 174 17.77 -6.46 0.27
C GLY A 174 16.44 -6.73 0.98
N PHE A 175 15.70 -7.76 0.58
CA PHE A 175 14.46 -8.16 1.25
C PHE A 175 14.67 -8.41 2.74
N VAL A 176 15.68 -9.20 3.10
CA VAL A 176 16.04 -9.48 4.51
C VAL A 176 16.41 -8.21 5.25
N GLY A 177 17.15 -7.30 4.58
CA GLY A 177 17.50 -5.99 5.12
C GLY A 177 16.25 -5.14 5.43
N GLY A 178 15.28 -5.08 4.51
CA GLY A 178 14.01 -4.39 4.72
C GLY A 178 13.23 -4.92 5.92
N VAL A 179 13.11 -6.26 6.01
CA VAL A 179 12.48 -6.93 7.17
C VAL A 179 13.23 -6.59 8.46
N GLY A 180 14.56 -6.59 8.45
CA GLY A 180 15.39 -6.25 9.61
C GLY A 180 15.15 -4.83 10.13
N PHE A 181 15.05 -3.83 9.24
CA PHE A 181 14.75 -2.44 9.62
C PHE A 181 13.37 -2.32 10.26
N VAL A 182 12.37 -2.99 9.71
CA VAL A 182 11.01 -3.01 10.27
C VAL A 182 10.99 -3.71 11.63
N LEU A 183 11.68 -4.84 11.79
CA LEU A 183 11.78 -5.55 13.06
C LEU A 183 12.40 -4.68 14.16
N ILE A 184 13.46 -3.94 13.85
CA ILE A 184 14.09 -3.01 14.80
C ILE A 184 13.08 -1.94 15.23
N PHE A 185 12.40 -1.32 14.28
CA PHE A 185 11.40 -0.28 14.58
C PHE A 185 10.24 -0.81 15.42
N LEU A 186 9.64 -1.94 15.02
CA LEU A 186 8.55 -2.57 15.77
C LEU A 186 8.96 -3.00 17.17
N SER A 187 10.19 -3.50 17.33
CA SER A 187 10.75 -3.86 18.65
C SER A 187 10.87 -2.63 19.56
N VAL A 188 11.30 -1.50 19.03
CA VAL A 188 11.41 -0.24 19.79
C VAL A 188 10.03 0.22 20.26
N ILE A 189 9.04 0.30 19.35
CA ILE A 189 7.70 0.77 19.74
C ILE A 189 6.98 -0.21 20.70
N TYR A 190 7.28 -1.51 20.59
CA TYR A 190 6.81 -2.51 21.56
C TYR A 190 7.44 -2.32 22.93
N PHE A 191 8.76 -2.14 23.00
CA PHE A 191 9.48 -1.96 24.25
C PHE A 191 8.95 -0.75 25.05
N TYR A 192 8.58 0.31 24.35
CA TYR A 192 7.97 1.50 24.96
C TYR A 192 6.44 1.38 25.17
N ASN A 193 5.85 0.22 24.95
CA ASN A 193 4.41 -0.05 25.11
C ASN A 193 3.49 0.85 24.24
N PHE A 194 3.96 1.30 23.10
CA PHE A 194 3.12 2.08 22.18
C PHE A 194 2.12 1.24 21.42
N ILE A 195 2.41 -0.05 21.23
CA ILE A 195 1.60 -1.00 20.43
C ILE A 195 1.59 -2.37 21.11
N GLN A 196 0.46 -3.07 21.01
CA GLN A 196 0.29 -4.44 21.49
C GLN A 196 0.92 -5.46 20.56
N LEU A 197 1.25 -6.65 21.09
CA LEU A 197 1.90 -7.72 20.34
C LEU A 197 1.08 -8.17 19.13
N ASP A 198 -0.25 -8.25 19.26
CA ASP A 198 -1.15 -8.67 18.17
C ASP A 198 -1.06 -7.75 16.95
N LEU A 199 -1.00 -6.43 17.19
CA LEU A 199 -0.82 -5.46 16.11
C LEU A 199 0.57 -5.51 15.49
N ILE A 200 1.60 -5.85 16.27
CA ILE A 200 2.96 -6.10 15.75
C ILE A 200 2.96 -7.33 14.85
N MET A 201 2.32 -8.41 15.28
CA MET A 201 2.18 -9.62 14.47
C MET A 201 1.44 -9.33 13.17
N ALA A 202 0.36 -8.56 13.22
CA ALA A 202 -0.35 -8.14 12.01
C ALA A 202 0.55 -7.31 11.07
N ALA A 203 1.34 -6.38 11.60
CA ALA A 203 2.29 -5.57 10.84
C ALA A 203 3.38 -6.42 10.17
N LEU A 204 3.92 -7.41 10.89
CA LEU A 204 4.94 -8.32 10.35
C LEU A 204 4.37 -9.26 9.29
N LEU A 205 3.18 -9.83 9.52
CA LEU A 205 2.54 -10.75 8.57
C LEU A 205 2.07 -10.03 7.29
N SER A 206 1.75 -8.74 7.37
CA SER A 206 1.41 -7.94 6.18
C SER A 206 2.63 -7.45 5.40
N LEU A 207 3.83 -7.41 6.00
CA LEU A 207 5.04 -6.85 5.41
C LEU A 207 5.46 -7.51 4.08
N PRO A 208 5.38 -8.84 3.86
CA PRO A 208 5.69 -9.44 2.57
C PRO A 208 4.88 -8.86 1.41
N PHE A 209 3.66 -8.39 1.69
CA PHE A 209 2.79 -7.79 0.69
C PHE A 209 3.25 -6.40 0.24
N ALA A 210 4.12 -5.72 0.97
CA ALA A 210 4.79 -4.51 0.48
C ALA A 210 5.61 -4.84 -0.78
N PHE A 211 6.40 -5.89 -0.72
CA PHE A 211 7.20 -6.34 -1.87
C PHE A 211 6.34 -6.88 -3.01
N ILE A 212 5.23 -7.56 -2.69
CA ILE A 212 4.27 -8.08 -3.68
C ILE A 212 3.58 -6.93 -4.42
N GLY A 213 3.17 -5.87 -3.73
CA GLY A 213 2.56 -4.67 -4.32
C GLY A 213 3.51 -3.96 -5.30
N ASP A 214 4.76 -3.73 -4.89
CA ASP A 214 5.78 -3.15 -5.74
C ASP A 214 6.11 -4.04 -6.96
N TYR A 215 6.14 -5.38 -6.80
CA TYR A 215 6.28 -6.30 -7.93
C TYR A 215 5.09 -6.24 -8.89
N PHE A 216 3.88 -6.18 -8.36
CA PHE A 216 2.66 -6.04 -9.13
C PHE A 216 2.71 -4.80 -10.04
N GLU A 217 3.02 -3.65 -9.47
CA GLU A 217 3.15 -2.41 -10.24
C GLU A 217 4.30 -2.47 -11.24
N SER A 218 5.45 -3.02 -10.84
CA SER A 218 6.59 -3.22 -11.73
C SER A 218 6.23 -4.09 -12.94
N GLN A 219 5.47 -5.18 -12.75
CA GLN A 219 4.97 -6.03 -13.82
C GLN A 219 4.07 -5.26 -14.79
N LEU A 220 3.07 -4.53 -14.25
CA LEU A 220 2.16 -3.73 -15.06
C LEU A 220 2.90 -2.67 -15.91
N LYS A 221 3.93 -2.04 -15.35
CA LYS A 221 4.78 -1.07 -16.07
C LYS A 221 5.56 -1.73 -17.21
N ARG A 222 6.08 -2.95 -17.00
CA ARG A 222 6.79 -3.70 -18.07
C ARG A 222 5.84 -4.07 -19.21
N ASP A 223 4.63 -4.52 -18.90
CA ASP A 223 3.63 -4.89 -19.90
C ASP A 223 3.24 -3.70 -20.80
N LYS A 224 3.28 -2.50 -20.26
CA LYS A 224 3.05 -1.24 -21.01
C LYS A 224 4.32 -0.60 -21.58
N SER A 225 5.51 -1.19 -21.32
CA SER A 225 6.80 -0.60 -21.71
C SER A 225 7.02 0.82 -21.17
N ILE A 226 6.46 1.13 -20.01
CA ILE A 226 6.66 2.39 -19.29
C ILE A 226 7.58 2.18 -18.09
N LYS A 227 8.19 3.27 -17.60
CA LYS A 227 9.08 3.23 -16.44
C LYS A 227 8.39 3.75 -15.18
N ASP A 228 7.68 4.84 -15.29
CA ASP A 228 6.99 5.52 -14.20
C ASP A 228 5.49 5.53 -14.48
N SER A 229 4.65 5.41 -13.44
CA SER A 229 3.19 5.39 -13.58
C SER A 229 2.61 6.75 -13.97
N GLY A 230 3.36 7.83 -13.75
CA GLY A 230 2.93 9.18 -14.06
C GLY A 230 4.03 10.23 -13.84
N SER A 231 3.63 11.49 -13.93
CA SER A 231 4.53 12.65 -13.72
C SER A 231 3.97 13.62 -12.67
N LEU A 232 3.05 13.17 -11.83
CA LEU A 232 2.35 14.02 -10.85
C LEU A 232 3.30 14.59 -9.80
N ILE A 233 4.34 13.82 -9.44
CA ILE A 233 5.38 14.26 -8.50
C ILE A 233 6.63 14.59 -9.30
N PRO A 234 6.99 15.89 -9.50
CA PRO A 234 8.15 16.28 -10.28
C PRO A 234 9.43 15.55 -9.82
N GLY A 235 10.10 14.83 -10.73
CA GLY A 235 11.32 14.08 -10.46
C GLY A 235 11.13 12.75 -9.69
N HIS A 236 9.90 12.37 -9.34
CA HIS A 236 9.61 11.18 -8.52
C HIS A 236 8.56 10.23 -9.10
N GLY A 237 8.05 10.47 -10.32
CA GLY A 237 7.06 9.61 -10.96
C GLY A 237 5.62 9.91 -10.53
N GLY A 238 4.77 8.91 -10.57
CA GLY A 238 3.37 9.01 -10.20
C GLY A 238 3.08 8.73 -8.73
N ILE A 239 1.80 8.83 -8.37
CA ILE A 239 1.29 8.46 -7.04
C ILE A 239 1.26 6.93 -6.88
N TRP A 240 0.96 6.19 -7.93
CA TRP A 240 1.04 4.73 -7.92
C TRP A 240 2.44 4.26 -7.58
N ASP A 241 3.49 4.87 -8.16
CA ASP A 241 4.90 4.58 -7.85
C ASP A 241 5.27 4.80 -6.36
N ARG A 242 4.41 5.45 -5.59
CA ARG A 242 4.63 5.76 -4.16
C ARG A 242 3.76 4.98 -3.22
N LEU A 243 2.65 4.45 -3.71
CA LEU A 243 1.66 3.76 -2.90
C LEU A 243 1.49 2.29 -3.30
N ASP A 244 2.23 1.79 -4.28
CA ASP A 244 2.22 0.43 -4.76
C ASP A 244 2.28 -0.61 -3.63
N SER A 245 3.26 -0.48 -2.73
CA SER A 245 3.41 -1.30 -1.54
C SER A 245 2.24 -1.14 -0.55
N HIS A 246 1.78 0.09 -0.35
CA HIS A 246 0.71 0.40 0.61
C HIS A 246 -0.65 -0.14 0.17
N ILE A 247 -0.93 -0.13 -1.16
CA ILE A 247 -2.17 -0.65 -1.75
C ILE A 247 -2.35 -2.14 -1.43
N ALA A 248 -1.25 -2.88 -1.29
CA ALA A 248 -1.30 -4.28 -0.89
C ALA A 248 -1.30 -4.47 0.63
N VAL A 249 -0.46 -3.74 1.35
CA VAL A 249 -0.28 -3.92 2.80
C VAL A 249 -1.52 -3.55 3.60
N VAL A 250 -2.18 -2.42 3.28
CA VAL A 250 -3.29 -1.90 4.09
C VAL A 250 -4.47 -2.89 4.19
N PRO A 251 -5.04 -3.43 3.10
CA PRO A 251 -6.12 -4.40 3.22
C PRO A 251 -5.71 -5.68 3.93
N ILE A 252 -4.49 -6.17 3.70
CA ILE A 252 -3.97 -7.36 4.38
C ILE A 252 -3.80 -7.13 5.88
N PHE A 253 -3.21 -6.00 6.28
CA PHE A 253 -3.08 -5.63 7.68
C PHE A 253 -4.46 -5.59 8.37
N MET A 254 -5.44 -4.93 7.76
CA MET A 254 -6.79 -4.83 8.31
C MET A 254 -7.52 -6.17 8.36
N LEU A 255 -7.30 -7.06 7.37
CA LEU A 255 -7.84 -8.41 7.43
C LEU A 255 -7.25 -9.18 8.62
N ILE A 256 -5.92 -9.15 8.79
CA ILE A 256 -5.23 -9.88 9.87
C ILE A 256 -5.67 -9.35 11.24
N THR A 257 -5.74 -8.03 11.41
CA THR A 257 -6.21 -7.45 12.68
C THR A 257 -7.65 -7.89 13.01
N ASN A 258 -8.55 -7.90 12.03
CA ASN A 258 -9.93 -8.36 12.24
C ASN A 258 -10.05 -9.87 12.56
N LEU A 259 -9.03 -10.67 12.25
CA LEU A 259 -9.01 -12.10 12.55
C LEU A 259 -8.37 -12.42 13.91
N ILE A 260 -7.48 -11.56 14.39
CA ILE A 260 -6.69 -11.80 15.62
C ILE A 260 -7.30 -11.08 16.83
N ILE A 261 -7.89 -9.92 16.62
CA ILE A 261 -8.49 -9.07 17.63
C ILE A 261 -10.02 -9.07 17.51
#